data_d1a4084fa1dff66c2d624b2848fb43d0
#
_entry.id   d1a4084fa1dff66c2d624b2848fb43d0
#
_cell.length_a   1.000
_cell.length_b   1.000
_cell.length_c   1.000
_cell.angle_alpha   90.00
_cell.angle_beta   90.00
_cell.angle_gamma   90.00
#
_symmetry.space_group_name_H-M   'P 1'
#
loop_
_entity.id
_entity.type
_entity.pdbx_description
1 polymer ?
#
loop_
_entity_poly.entity_id
_entity_poly.type
_entity_poly.pdbx_seq_one_letter_code
_entity_poly.pdbx_strand_id
1 'polypeptide(L)'
;GKILVLPGFEFTATFGFHILGIFPSETPVNFLEHLLLTLNVPADKLEEGSSTVGATSDVLRAYQVINQAGGLVIAAHANSNNGVVMRGLDFGGQTRIAYTQDASLHALEVTDLEKRGRYTTRRFFDGSKPEYPRPMRCIQGSDAHRLVRESPQAKVLGVGDRTTEILLDEVSFAAIERVIKGNDLSLTRPYRGPSNPIDFVQLAREEGESIVQAFYPTMAKRGGYLDRMLQDICAMSNTNGGTVYVGVSANPKEEPVGVREVDKAIDQLYTAVSNRITPEPDIHVDTLPSQKKQIMRITVQPGRQQPYAIDDNQFYVRDEAESSLAVRDEIVRLVAQGLQQGVIEVSATNPLPEILPEIEATAVFRPEKSLDHSKTAVVPQLEPPRTGVEIVNSEKRKGIIYHTVRDLRNGNLIQNVTKSSARKLWHYAIAQTEAGQPQSDRLRWQGNIAIVDTRKQGDKIWYDLAMRDGDTLHVYYGVTDSGLNDEWLALVEQN
;
A
#
# COMPACT_ATOMS: atom_id res chain seq x y z
N GLY A 1 27.31 -24.31 -5.08
CA GLY A 1 26.04 -23.70 -4.57
C GLY A 1 24.99 -24.77 -4.37
N LYS A 2 24.01 -24.53 -3.53
CA LYS A 2 22.84 -25.39 -3.39
C LYS A 2 21.77 -24.86 -4.35
N ILE A 3 21.02 -25.75 -5.02
CA ILE A 3 19.86 -25.44 -5.81
C ILE A 3 18.65 -26.02 -5.07
N LEU A 4 17.64 -25.16 -4.82
CA LEU A 4 16.34 -25.59 -4.32
C LEU A 4 15.36 -25.53 -5.52
N VAL A 5 14.73 -26.66 -5.81
CA VAL A 5 13.69 -26.75 -6.83
C VAL A 5 12.36 -26.92 -6.13
N LEU A 6 11.40 -26.06 -6.48
CA LEU A 6 10.07 -26.07 -5.90
C LEU A 6 9.06 -26.49 -6.97
N PRO A 7 8.18 -27.46 -6.68
CA PRO A 7 7.11 -27.82 -7.60
C PRO A 7 6.04 -26.73 -7.63
N GLY A 8 5.37 -26.59 -8.76
CA GLY A 8 4.32 -25.60 -8.91
C GLY A 8 3.66 -25.68 -10.27
N PHE A 9 2.70 -24.79 -10.49
CA PHE A 9 2.01 -24.63 -11.76
C PHE A 9 1.68 -23.16 -12.01
N GLU A 10 1.51 -22.83 -13.28
CA GLU A 10 0.88 -21.60 -13.73
C GLU A 10 -0.55 -21.92 -14.13
N PHE A 11 -1.51 -21.31 -13.46
CA PHE A 11 -2.93 -21.53 -13.65
C PHE A 11 -3.54 -20.37 -14.43
N THR A 12 -4.28 -20.68 -15.52
CA THR A 12 -5.02 -19.68 -16.27
C THR A 12 -6.46 -19.61 -15.74
N ALA A 13 -6.77 -18.57 -15.00
CA ALA A 13 -8.10 -18.28 -14.48
C ALA A 13 -9.03 -17.71 -15.57
N THR A 14 -10.32 -17.55 -15.23
CA THR A 14 -11.29 -16.86 -16.10
C THR A 14 -10.74 -15.50 -16.57
N PHE A 15 -11.09 -15.11 -17.79
CA PHE A 15 -10.56 -13.93 -18.50
C PHE A 15 -9.06 -13.99 -18.86
N GLY A 16 -8.41 -15.16 -18.67
CA GLY A 16 -7.03 -15.39 -19.07
C GLY A 16 -5.98 -14.80 -18.11
N PHE A 17 -6.33 -14.56 -16.84
CA PHE A 17 -5.37 -14.14 -15.83
C PHE A 17 -4.51 -15.31 -15.37
N HIS A 18 -3.20 -15.09 -15.26
CA HIS A 18 -2.24 -16.11 -14.88
C HIS A 18 -1.85 -16.00 -13.41
N ILE A 19 -1.84 -17.16 -12.73
CA ILE A 19 -1.55 -17.27 -11.30
C ILE A 19 -0.55 -18.40 -11.09
N LEU A 20 0.56 -18.11 -10.40
CA LEU A 20 1.54 -19.11 -9.99
C LEU A 20 1.16 -19.66 -8.62
N GLY A 21 1.08 -20.99 -8.53
CA GLY A 21 1.08 -21.74 -7.28
C GLY A 21 2.41 -22.44 -7.10
N ILE A 22 3.16 -22.08 -6.04
CA ILE A 22 4.47 -22.65 -5.75
C ILE A 22 4.41 -23.36 -4.39
N PHE A 23 4.93 -24.58 -4.30
CA PHE A 23 4.75 -25.45 -3.15
C PHE A 23 6.09 -25.95 -2.58
N PRO A 24 6.12 -26.48 -1.33
CA PRO A 24 7.30 -27.13 -0.77
C PRO A 24 7.88 -28.23 -1.70
N SER A 25 9.18 -28.42 -1.63
CA SER A 25 9.92 -29.37 -2.50
C SER A 25 9.43 -30.82 -2.41
N GLU A 26 8.87 -31.21 -1.27
CA GLU A 26 8.31 -32.54 -0.99
C GLU A 26 6.87 -32.74 -1.44
N THR A 27 6.23 -31.71 -1.98
CA THR A 27 4.83 -31.79 -2.44
C THR A 27 4.70 -32.79 -3.60
N PRO A 28 3.89 -33.85 -3.48
CA PRO A 28 3.76 -34.85 -4.52
C PRO A 28 2.93 -34.34 -5.71
N VAL A 29 3.24 -34.85 -6.91
CA VAL A 29 2.58 -34.43 -8.16
C VAL A 29 1.07 -34.67 -8.13
N ASN A 30 0.62 -35.82 -7.62
CA ASN A 30 -0.81 -36.13 -7.52
C ASN A 30 -1.60 -35.15 -6.64
N PHE A 31 -0.93 -34.51 -5.67
CA PHE A 31 -1.53 -33.42 -4.88
C PHE A 31 -1.76 -32.18 -5.74
N LEU A 32 -0.79 -31.82 -6.57
CA LEU A 32 -0.93 -30.69 -7.51
C LEU A 32 -2.01 -30.96 -8.55
N GLU A 33 -2.07 -32.17 -9.10
CA GLU A 33 -3.14 -32.60 -10.02
C GLU A 33 -4.53 -32.47 -9.36
N HIS A 34 -4.65 -32.91 -8.10
CA HIS A 34 -5.90 -32.73 -7.35
C HIS A 34 -6.31 -31.26 -7.18
N LEU A 35 -5.36 -30.37 -6.94
CA LEU A 35 -5.62 -28.92 -6.88
C LEU A 35 -6.10 -28.38 -8.22
N LEU A 36 -5.48 -28.79 -9.33
CA LEU A 36 -5.89 -28.38 -10.67
C LEU A 36 -7.31 -28.87 -10.99
N LEU A 37 -7.65 -30.10 -10.62
CA LEU A 37 -9.02 -30.62 -10.73
C LEU A 37 -10.00 -29.80 -9.87
N THR A 38 -9.62 -29.43 -8.65
CA THR A 38 -10.42 -28.58 -7.75
C THR A 38 -10.65 -27.19 -8.34
N LEU A 39 -9.72 -26.73 -9.18
CA LEU A 39 -9.80 -25.48 -9.93
C LEU A 39 -10.53 -25.63 -11.27
N ASN A 40 -11.20 -26.78 -11.49
CA ASN A 40 -11.96 -27.10 -12.69
C ASN A 40 -11.11 -27.19 -13.97
N VAL A 41 -9.86 -27.59 -13.87
CA VAL A 41 -9.10 -28.04 -15.04
C VAL A 41 -9.63 -29.40 -15.45
N PRO A 42 -10.03 -29.65 -16.74
CA PRO A 42 -10.51 -30.94 -17.17
C PRO A 42 -9.46 -32.05 -17.00
N ALA A 43 -9.88 -33.23 -16.50
CA ALA A 43 -8.96 -34.32 -16.20
C ALA A 43 -8.17 -34.82 -17.44
N ASP A 44 -8.78 -34.77 -18.61
CA ASP A 44 -8.16 -35.12 -19.88
C ASP A 44 -7.17 -34.08 -20.40
N LYS A 45 -7.05 -32.91 -19.72
CA LYS A 45 -6.21 -31.79 -20.09
C LYS A 45 -5.03 -31.54 -19.14
N LEU A 46 -4.97 -32.30 -18.03
CA LEU A 46 -3.92 -32.10 -17.01
C LEU A 46 -2.49 -32.22 -17.57
N GLU A 47 -2.29 -33.14 -18.54
CA GLU A 47 -0.96 -33.38 -19.12
C GLU A 47 -0.64 -32.48 -20.31
N GLU A 48 -1.60 -31.73 -20.85
CA GLU A 48 -1.35 -30.90 -22.02
C GLU A 48 -0.37 -29.73 -21.74
N GLY A 49 -0.31 -29.25 -20.51
CA GLY A 49 0.60 -28.17 -20.08
C GLY A 49 0.45 -26.89 -20.91
N SER A 50 -0.74 -26.61 -21.44
CA SER A 50 -1.00 -25.52 -22.39
C SER A 50 -1.73 -24.37 -21.73
N SER A 51 -1.28 -23.15 -21.97
CA SER A 51 -1.97 -21.90 -21.58
C SER A 51 -3.36 -21.73 -22.22
N THR A 52 -3.69 -22.55 -23.23
CA THR A 52 -5.01 -22.54 -23.88
C THR A 52 -6.05 -23.36 -23.10
N VAL A 53 -5.62 -24.18 -22.15
CA VAL A 53 -6.52 -24.89 -21.22
C VAL A 53 -6.99 -23.89 -20.17
N GLY A 54 -7.99 -23.08 -20.51
CA GLY A 54 -8.66 -22.20 -19.56
C GLY A 54 -9.53 -22.98 -18.60
N ALA A 55 -9.42 -22.67 -17.32
CA ALA A 55 -10.32 -23.19 -16.31
C ALA A 55 -11.52 -22.25 -16.09
N THR A 56 -12.62 -22.79 -15.57
CA THR A 56 -13.81 -21.98 -15.25
C THR A 56 -13.75 -21.31 -13.87
N SER A 57 -12.67 -21.54 -13.12
CA SER A 57 -12.48 -20.90 -11.81
C SER A 57 -11.96 -19.47 -11.95
N ASP A 58 -12.52 -18.58 -11.13
CA ASP A 58 -12.07 -17.20 -11.09
C ASP A 58 -10.77 -17.02 -10.29
N VAL A 59 -10.19 -15.83 -10.39
CA VAL A 59 -8.91 -15.44 -9.76
C VAL A 59 -8.95 -15.60 -8.24
N LEU A 60 -10.01 -15.14 -7.57
CA LEU A 60 -10.10 -15.20 -6.09
C LEU A 60 -10.23 -16.64 -5.59
N ARG A 61 -10.98 -17.46 -6.32
CA ARG A 61 -11.09 -18.89 -6.01
C ARG A 61 -9.74 -19.59 -6.14
N ALA A 62 -8.98 -19.28 -7.20
CA ALA A 62 -7.64 -19.84 -7.39
C ALA A 62 -6.69 -19.41 -6.26
N TYR A 63 -6.70 -18.15 -5.86
CA TYR A 63 -5.90 -17.67 -4.71
C TYR A 63 -6.22 -18.45 -3.43
N GLN A 64 -7.50 -18.60 -3.12
CA GLN A 64 -7.95 -19.30 -1.92
C GLN A 64 -7.53 -20.78 -1.92
N VAL A 65 -7.75 -21.50 -3.02
CA VAL A 65 -7.41 -22.92 -3.13
C VAL A 65 -5.92 -23.16 -2.97
N ILE A 66 -5.08 -22.38 -3.67
CA ILE A 66 -3.63 -22.51 -3.60
C ILE A 66 -3.11 -22.15 -2.19
N ASN A 67 -3.60 -21.06 -1.61
CA ASN A 67 -3.20 -20.62 -0.27
C ASN A 67 -3.60 -21.62 0.83
N GLN A 68 -4.84 -22.14 0.78
CA GLN A 68 -5.33 -23.15 1.73
C GLN A 68 -4.57 -24.47 1.62
N ALA A 69 -4.05 -24.78 0.44
CA ALA A 69 -3.19 -25.94 0.19
C ALA A 69 -1.74 -25.75 0.66
N GLY A 70 -1.40 -24.61 1.28
CA GLY A 70 -0.05 -24.30 1.74
C GLY A 70 0.91 -23.79 0.65
N GLY A 71 0.39 -23.41 -0.50
CA GLY A 71 1.18 -22.85 -1.60
C GLY A 71 1.39 -21.34 -1.48
N LEU A 72 2.47 -20.86 -2.09
CA LEU A 72 2.66 -19.44 -2.38
C LEU A 72 1.81 -19.06 -3.60
N VAL A 73 1.05 -17.99 -3.47
CA VAL A 73 0.20 -17.44 -4.53
C VAL A 73 0.85 -16.18 -5.08
N ILE A 74 1.20 -16.21 -6.36
CA ILE A 74 1.84 -15.08 -7.04
C ILE A 74 1.05 -14.78 -8.31
N ALA A 75 0.64 -13.53 -8.49
CA ALA A 75 0.05 -13.11 -9.76
C ALA A 75 1.16 -12.98 -10.81
N ALA A 76 1.12 -13.81 -11.84
CA ALA A 76 2.13 -13.87 -12.89
C ALA A 76 2.07 -12.59 -13.75
N HIS A 77 3.25 -12.09 -14.17
CA HIS A 77 3.40 -10.90 -15.02
C HIS A 77 2.27 -9.87 -14.85
N ALA A 78 1.96 -9.55 -13.57
CA ALA A 78 0.75 -8.86 -13.11
C ALA A 78 0.43 -7.55 -13.84
N ASN A 79 1.43 -6.86 -14.36
CA ASN A 79 1.31 -5.61 -15.11
C ASN A 79 1.34 -5.78 -16.65
N SER A 80 1.20 -7.01 -17.14
CA SER A 80 1.04 -7.36 -18.55
C SER A 80 -0.44 -7.45 -18.95
N ASN A 81 -0.72 -7.74 -20.21
CA ASN A 81 -2.10 -7.82 -20.74
C ASN A 81 -2.96 -8.89 -20.04
N ASN A 82 -2.36 -10.02 -19.64
CA ASN A 82 -3.03 -11.10 -18.93
C ASN A 82 -2.79 -11.03 -17.41
N GLY A 83 -2.37 -9.86 -16.92
CA GLY A 83 -2.07 -9.64 -15.52
C GLY A 83 -3.20 -8.96 -14.75
N VAL A 84 -3.33 -9.29 -13.47
CA VAL A 84 -4.40 -8.80 -12.58
C VAL A 84 -4.39 -7.28 -12.33
N VAL A 85 -3.32 -6.58 -12.67
CA VAL A 85 -3.25 -5.10 -12.63
C VAL A 85 -4.07 -4.47 -13.76
N MET A 86 -4.45 -5.25 -14.77
CA MET A 86 -5.39 -4.87 -15.83
C MET A 86 -5.03 -3.57 -16.56
N ARG A 87 -3.76 -3.38 -16.90
CA ARG A 87 -3.35 -2.23 -17.73
C ARG A 87 -3.99 -2.34 -19.11
N GLY A 88 -4.78 -1.35 -19.47
CA GLY A 88 -5.44 -1.29 -20.79
C GLY A 88 -6.74 -2.11 -20.93
N LEU A 89 -7.28 -2.64 -19.83
CA LEU A 89 -8.60 -3.25 -19.81
C LEU A 89 -9.60 -2.32 -19.10
N ASP A 90 -10.78 -2.13 -19.70
CA ASP A 90 -11.88 -1.34 -19.13
C ASP A 90 -12.65 -2.05 -18.00
N PHE A 91 -11.96 -2.89 -17.22
CA PHE A 91 -12.54 -3.45 -16.01
C PHE A 91 -12.54 -2.40 -14.90
N GLY A 92 -13.67 -2.26 -14.22
CA GLY A 92 -13.85 -1.30 -13.14
C GLY A 92 -12.78 -1.43 -12.05
N GLY A 93 -12.41 -0.31 -11.44
CA GLY A 93 -11.39 -0.24 -10.39
C GLY A 93 -11.61 -1.24 -9.26
N GLN A 94 -12.86 -1.58 -8.93
CA GLN A 94 -13.22 -2.56 -7.89
C GLN A 94 -12.69 -3.97 -8.15
N THR A 95 -12.73 -4.46 -9.39
CA THR A 95 -12.18 -5.78 -9.75
C THR A 95 -10.67 -5.81 -9.57
N ARG A 96 -9.97 -4.74 -9.97
CA ARG A 96 -8.53 -4.63 -9.75
C ARG A 96 -8.19 -4.61 -8.27
N ILE A 97 -8.95 -3.88 -7.46
CA ILE A 97 -8.78 -3.85 -6.00
C ILE A 97 -8.96 -5.27 -5.43
N ALA A 98 -10.07 -5.94 -5.76
CA ALA A 98 -10.34 -7.29 -5.30
C ALA A 98 -9.19 -8.26 -5.65
N TYR A 99 -8.71 -8.23 -6.89
CA TYR A 99 -7.68 -9.16 -7.35
C TYR A 99 -6.26 -8.84 -6.83
N THR A 100 -5.95 -7.58 -6.52
CA THR A 100 -4.62 -7.22 -6.04
C THR A 100 -4.51 -7.04 -4.53
N GLN A 101 -5.65 -6.95 -3.81
CA GLN A 101 -5.68 -6.75 -2.37
C GLN A 101 -6.22 -7.95 -1.59
N ASP A 102 -6.57 -9.05 -2.26
CA ASP A 102 -7.01 -10.28 -1.59
C ASP A 102 -5.92 -10.84 -0.66
N ALA A 103 -6.29 -11.23 0.56
CA ALA A 103 -5.36 -11.70 1.58
C ALA A 103 -4.61 -12.99 1.20
N SER A 104 -5.17 -13.79 0.30
CA SER A 104 -4.56 -15.03 -0.20
C SER A 104 -3.53 -14.78 -1.31
N LEU A 105 -3.45 -13.57 -1.88
CA LEU A 105 -2.40 -13.20 -2.83
C LEU A 105 -1.15 -12.74 -2.07
N HIS A 106 0.01 -13.33 -2.34
CA HIS A 106 1.23 -13.06 -1.56
C HIS A 106 2.20 -12.09 -2.28
N ALA A 107 2.29 -12.14 -3.61
CA ALA A 107 3.17 -11.26 -4.37
C ALA A 107 2.63 -11.00 -5.78
N LEU A 108 3.15 -9.93 -6.39
CA LEU A 108 2.96 -9.61 -7.80
C LEU A 108 4.28 -9.86 -8.54
N GLU A 109 4.30 -10.73 -9.53
CA GLU A 109 5.40 -10.75 -10.48
C GLU A 109 5.20 -9.62 -11.48
N VAL A 110 6.23 -8.79 -11.67
CA VAL A 110 6.12 -7.58 -12.49
C VAL A 110 7.27 -7.48 -13.49
N THR A 111 7.00 -6.83 -14.62
CA THR A 111 7.99 -6.68 -15.72
C THR A 111 8.76 -5.37 -15.65
N ASP A 112 8.44 -4.51 -14.68
CA ASP A 112 9.02 -3.17 -14.54
C ASP A 112 9.76 -2.95 -13.21
N LEU A 113 10.14 -4.02 -12.49
CA LEU A 113 10.80 -3.92 -11.19
C LEU A 113 12.16 -3.19 -11.25
N GLU A 114 12.87 -3.28 -12.38
CA GLU A 114 14.15 -2.60 -12.60
C GLU A 114 14.00 -1.14 -13.02
N LYS A 115 12.79 -0.74 -13.44
CA LYS A 115 12.53 0.64 -13.86
C LYS A 115 12.56 1.56 -12.65
N ARG A 116 13.17 2.73 -12.85
CA ARG A 116 13.15 3.82 -11.87
C ARG A 116 12.07 4.82 -12.28
N GLY A 117 11.37 5.39 -11.30
CA GLY A 117 10.39 6.45 -11.56
C GLY A 117 9.08 6.28 -10.79
N ARG A 118 8.21 7.27 -10.93
CA ARG A 118 6.95 7.36 -10.17
C ARG A 118 5.88 6.37 -10.63
N TYR A 119 5.94 5.90 -11.85
CA TYR A 119 4.89 5.10 -12.50
C TYR A 119 5.21 3.59 -12.56
N THR A 120 6.03 3.10 -11.65
CA THR A 120 6.31 1.66 -11.57
C THR A 120 5.21 0.94 -10.82
N THR A 121 4.99 -0.34 -11.16
CA THR A 121 3.99 -1.18 -10.49
C THR A 121 4.27 -1.28 -8.99
N ARG A 122 5.55 -1.41 -8.60
CA ARG A 122 5.96 -1.44 -7.21
C ARG A 122 5.52 -0.20 -6.44
N ARG A 123 5.69 0.99 -7.03
CA ARG A 123 5.29 2.25 -6.41
C ARG A 123 3.77 2.44 -6.37
N PHE A 124 3.07 1.85 -7.32
CA PHE A 124 1.62 1.89 -7.33
C PHE A 124 1.01 1.07 -6.17
N PHE A 125 1.63 -0.05 -5.82
CA PHE A 125 1.17 -0.97 -4.76
C PHE A 125 2.04 -0.90 -3.49
N ASP A 126 2.58 0.26 -3.15
CA ASP A 126 3.39 0.47 -1.94
C ASP A 126 2.54 0.70 -0.66
N GLY A 127 1.21 0.65 -0.76
CA GLY A 127 0.28 0.88 0.34
C GLY A 127 -0.07 2.35 0.57
N SER A 128 0.51 3.27 -0.20
CA SER A 128 0.21 4.71 -0.07
C SER A 128 -1.15 5.12 -0.62
N LYS A 129 -1.80 4.24 -1.40
CA LYS A 129 -3.12 4.51 -1.99
C LYS A 129 -4.22 3.86 -1.15
N PRO A 130 -5.27 4.60 -0.80
CA PRO A 130 -6.35 4.08 0.05
C PRO A 130 -7.12 2.89 -0.54
N GLU A 131 -7.25 2.84 -1.86
CA GLU A 131 -7.88 1.71 -2.54
C GLU A 131 -6.97 0.48 -2.57
N TYR A 132 -5.66 0.67 -2.31
CA TYR A 132 -4.63 -0.36 -2.26
C TYR A 132 -3.83 -0.25 -0.97
N PRO A 133 -4.49 -0.35 0.21
CA PRO A 133 -3.85 -0.08 1.51
C PRO A 133 -2.83 -1.15 1.90
N ARG A 134 -2.96 -2.38 1.37
CA ARG A 134 -1.99 -3.43 1.60
C ARG A 134 -0.81 -3.26 0.64
N PRO A 135 0.41 -2.98 1.15
CA PRO A 135 1.59 -2.95 0.30
C PRO A 135 1.84 -4.34 -0.28
N MET A 136 2.04 -4.40 -1.60
CA MET A 136 2.25 -5.65 -2.31
C MET A 136 3.72 -5.85 -2.62
N ARG A 137 4.23 -7.02 -2.24
CA ARG A 137 5.56 -7.44 -2.65
C ARG A 137 5.60 -7.62 -4.16
N CYS A 138 6.49 -6.89 -4.81
CA CYS A 138 6.75 -7.03 -6.23
C CYS A 138 8.06 -7.80 -6.43
N ILE A 139 8.00 -8.85 -7.23
CA ILE A 139 9.14 -9.66 -7.66
C ILE A 139 9.21 -9.70 -9.17
N GLN A 140 10.27 -10.23 -9.73
CA GLN A 140 10.36 -10.50 -11.16
C GLN A 140 10.85 -11.94 -11.41
N GLY A 141 10.32 -12.54 -12.46
CA GLY A 141 10.74 -13.83 -13.01
C GLY A 141 11.00 -13.69 -14.51
N SER A 142 11.61 -14.70 -15.11
CA SER A 142 11.91 -14.68 -16.55
C SER A 142 10.69 -14.99 -17.42
N ASP A 143 9.64 -15.59 -16.87
CA ASP A 143 8.50 -16.07 -17.66
C ASP A 143 9.01 -16.90 -18.87
N ALA A 144 9.92 -17.84 -18.56
CA ALA A 144 10.73 -18.51 -19.56
C ALA A 144 10.00 -19.71 -20.14
N HIS A 145 9.73 -19.67 -21.44
CA HIS A 145 9.22 -20.81 -22.22
C HIS A 145 10.35 -21.60 -22.88
N ARG A 146 11.62 -21.30 -22.58
CA ARG A 146 12.83 -21.91 -23.17
C ARG A 146 13.97 -21.90 -22.15
N LEU A 147 14.88 -22.86 -22.29
CA LEU A 147 16.07 -22.91 -21.45
C LEU A 147 17.01 -21.73 -21.70
N VAL A 148 17.21 -21.38 -22.99
CA VAL A 148 18.14 -20.32 -23.40
C VAL A 148 17.43 -19.34 -24.31
N ARG A 149 17.71 -18.05 -24.16
CA ARG A 149 17.23 -16.98 -25.01
C ARG A 149 17.84 -17.11 -26.42
N GLU A 150 17.04 -17.01 -27.46
CA GLU A 150 17.48 -17.18 -28.87
C GLU A 150 18.46 -16.10 -29.32
N SER A 151 18.28 -14.87 -28.88
CA SER A 151 19.16 -13.74 -29.14
C SER A 151 19.02 -12.66 -28.08
N PRO A 152 19.99 -11.76 -27.89
CA PRO A 152 19.88 -10.65 -26.92
C PRO A 152 18.67 -9.75 -27.15
N GLN A 153 18.12 -9.69 -28.37
CA GLN A 153 16.98 -8.88 -28.76
C GLN A 153 15.65 -9.65 -28.71
N ALA A 154 15.68 -10.97 -28.47
CA ALA A 154 14.46 -11.77 -28.39
C ALA A 154 13.61 -11.31 -27.20
N LYS A 155 12.29 -11.16 -27.41
CA LYS A 155 11.33 -10.77 -26.36
C LYS A 155 11.11 -11.88 -25.33
N VAL A 156 11.17 -13.14 -25.79
CA VAL A 156 11.05 -14.33 -24.93
C VAL A 156 12.36 -14.56 -24.23
N LEU A 157 12.34 -14.57 -22.90
CA LEU A 157 13.50 -14.77 -22.04
C LEU A 157 13.80 -16.26 -21.85
N GLY A 158 15.06 -16.58 -21.58
CA GLY A 158 15.49 -17.89 -21.09
C GLY A 158 15.41 -17.98 -19.58
N VAL A 159 15.59 -19.19 -19.06
CA VAL A 159 15.64 -19.43 -17.61
C VAL A 159 16.79 -18.64 -16.99
N GLY A 160 16.50 -17.83 -15.97
CA GLY A 160 17.49 -17.02 -15.27
C GLY A 160 17.80 -15.65 -15.90
N ASP A 161 17.23 -15.30 -17.06
CA ASP A 161 17.49 -14.00 -17.71
C ASP A 161 16.93 -12.81 -16.90
N ARG A 162 15.90 -13.06 -16.10
CA ARG A 162 15.31 -12.07 -15.18
C ARG A 162 14.96 -12.76 -13.87
N THR A 163 15.63 -12.37 -12.81
CA THR A 163 15.54 -13.03 -11.51
C THR A 163 15.42 -12.05 -10.37
N THR A 164 14.85 -12.51 -9.27
CA THR A 164 14.78 -11.78 -8.00
C THR A 164 15.77 -12.37 -7.00
N GLU A 165 16.56 -11.53 -6.38
CA GLU A 165 17.31 -11.88 -5.17
C GLU A 165 16.43 -11.77 -3.94
N ILE A 166 16.52 -12.75 -3.06
CA ILE A 166 15.81 -12.81 -1.79
C ILE A 166 16.82 -12.96 -0.66
N LEU A 167 16.74 -12.12 0.37
CA LEU A 167 17.54 -12.28 1.58
C LEU A 167 16.91 -13.35 2.46
N LEU A 168 17.60 -14.45 2.63
CA LEU A 168 17.16 -15.61 3.40
C LEU A 168 18.20 -15.94 4.48
N ASP A 169 17.74 -16.39 5.65
CA ASP A 169 18.54 -17.01 6.69
C ASP A 169 18.98 -18.45 6.30
N GLU A 170 18.12 -19.16 5.57
CA GLU A 170 18.41 -20.49 5.02
C GLU A 170 17.76 -20.69 3.65
N VAL A 171 18.29 -21.62 2.85
CA VAL A 171 17.69 -21.95 1.55
C VAL A 171 16.63 -23.03 1.74
N SER A 172 15.40 -22.59 2.02
CA SER A 172 14.24 -23.46 2.22
C SER A 172 12.95 -22.79 1.70
N PHE A 173 11.90 -23.58 1.43
CA PHE A 173 10.58 -23.04 1.08
C PHE A 173 10.03 -22.17 2.23
N ALA A 174 10.15 -22.62 3.47
CA ALA A 174 9.65 -21.89 4.64
C ALA A 174 10.30 -20.50 4.79
N ALA A 175 11.63 -20.39 4.53
CA ALA A 175 12.31 -19.10 4.54
C ALA A 175 11.83 -18.18 3.41
N ILE A 176 11.63 -18.72 2.19
CA ILE A 176 11.06 -17.99 1.05
C ILE A 176 9.64 -17.52 1.39
N GLU A 177 8.80 -18.42 1.92
CA GLU A 177 7.42 -18.11 2.30
C GLU A 177 7.36 -16.98 3.33
N ARG A 178 8.21 -17.04 4.37
CA ARG A 178 8.30 -16.00 5.40
C ARG A 178 8.65 -14.64 4.82
N VAL A 179 9.57 -14.58 3.88
CA VAL A 179 9.93 -13.34 3.18
C VAL A 179 8.79 -12.89 2.29
N ILE A 180 8.23 -13.77 1.46
CA ILE A 180 7.20 -13.39 0.48
C ILE A 180 5.91 -12.91 1.16
N LYS A 181 5.50 -13.55 2.26
CA LYS A 181 4.32 -13.17 3.05
C LYS A 181 4.60 -12.01 4.04
N GLY A 182 5.87 -11.72 4.30
CA GLY A 182 6.29 -10.69 5.26
C GLY A 182 6.12 -9.26 4.73
N ASN A 183 6.10 -8.29 5.65
CA ASN A 183 5.87 -6.88 5.35
C ASN A 183 7.16 -6.09 5.02
N ASP A 184 8.34 -6.67 5.29
CA ASP A 184 9.61 -6.02 4.93
C ASP A 184 9.92 -6.21 3.44
N LEU A 185 9.52 -5.24 2.63
CA LEU A 185 9.68 -5.27 1.17
C LEU A 185 11.16 -5.16 0.74
N SER A 186 12.06 -4.74 1.61
CA SER A 186 13.50 -4.61 1.30
C SER A 186 14.22 -5.94 1.16
N LEU A 187 13.61 -7.03 1.62
CA LEU A 187 14.21 -8.39 1.55
C LEU A 187 14.21 -8.99 0.13
N THR A 188 13.64 -8.30 -0.85
CA THR A 188 13.63 -8.74 -2.26
C THR A 188 14.06 -7.62 -3.19
N ARG A 189 14.83 -7.96 -4.24
CA ARG A 189 15.26 -7.01 -5.27
C ARG A 189 15.52 -7.69 -6.62
N PRO A 190 15.60 -6.93 -7.74
CA PRO A 190 16.12 -7.45 -8.98
C PRO A 190 17.57 -7.92 -8.83
N TYR A 191 17.93 -9.06 -9.42
CA TYR A 191 19.31 -9.53 -9.50
C TYR A 191 20.12 -8.62 -10.43
N ARG A 192 21.27 -8.16 -9.96
CA ARG A 192 22.18 -7.26 -10.71
C ARG A 192 23.58 -7.87 -10.95
N GLY A 193 23.69 -9.20 -10.87
CA GLY A 193 24.95 -9.89 -11.08
C GLY A 193 25.78 -10.09 -9.79
N PRO A 194 26.84 -10.92 -9.83
CA PRO A 194 27.59 -11.34 -8.64
C PRO A 194 28.57 -10.30 -8.07
N SER A 195 28.61 -9.09 -8.63
CA SER A 195 29.75 -8.17 -8.47
C SER A 195 29.74 -7.29 -7.23
N ASN A 196 28.71 -7.31 -6.37
CA ASN A 196 28.74 -6.55 -5.12
C ASN A 196 27.91 -7.24 -4.02
N PRO A 197 28.43 -7.34 -2.78
CA PRO A 197 27.62 -7.73 -1.64
C PRO A 197 26.42 -6.79 -1.54
N ILE A 198 25.26 -7.38 -1.30
CA ILE A 198 24.00 -6.66 -1.26
C ILE A 198 23.97 -5.72 -0.07
N ASP A 199 23.84 -4.44 -0.32
CA ASP A 199 23.52 -3.44 0.70
C ASP A 199 22.00 -3.20 0.69
N PHE A 200 21.27 -3.96 1.51
CA PHE A 200 19.80 -3.86 1.62
C PHE A 200 19.37 -2.50 2.18
N VAL A 201 20.17 -1.90 3.05
CA VAL A 201 19.90 -0.58 3.60
C VAL A 201 19.98 0.49 2.52
N GLN A 202 21.01 0.39 1.66
CA GLN A 202 21.16 1.33 0.55
C GLN A 202 20.01 1.20 -0.45
N LEU A 203 19.51 -0.01 -0.70
CA LEU A 203 18.33 -0.21 -1.54
C LEU A 203 17.08 0.41 -0.92
N ALA A 204 16.84 0.19 0.36
CA ALA A 204 15.72 0.80 1.07
C ALA A 204 15.79 2.33 0.98
N ARG A 205 16.97 2.92 1.14
CA ARG A 205 17.18 4.37 1.00
C ARG A 205 16.93 4.89 -0.43
N GLU A 206 17.28 4.11 -1.45
CA GLU A 206 16.99 4.44 -2.86
C GLU A 206 15.47 4.44 -3.15
N GLU A 207 14.70 3.64 -2.42
CA GLU A 207 13.24 3.65 -2.46
C GLU A 207 12.65 4.86 -1.73
N GLY A 208 13.34 5.31 -0.67
CA GLY A 208 12.96 6.45 0.16
C GLY A 208 11.92 6.14 1.21
N GLU A 209 11.49 7.18 1.92
CA GLU A 209 10.43 7.08 2.93
C GLU A 209 9.08 6.78 2.30
N SER A 210 8.26 6.00 3.02
CA SER A 210 6.93 5.59 2.58
C SER A 210 6.01 5.33 3.77
N ILE A 211 4.79 4.91 3.52
CA ILE A 211 3.84 4.52 4.57
C ILE A 211 4.36 3.35 5.45
N VAL A 212 5.26 2.52 4.92
CA VAL A 212 5.84 1.37 5.62
C VAL A 212 7.35 1.49 5.87
N GLN A 213 7.95 2.66 5.64
CA GLN A 213 9.41 2.80 5.74
C GLN A 213 9.82 4.18 6.26
N ALA A 214 10.71 4.19 7.28
CA ALA A 214 11.24 5.40 7.87
C ALA A 214 12.74 5.27 8.17
N PHE A 215 13.48 6.40 8.18
CA PHE A 215 14.92 6.44 8.41
C PHE A 215 15.30 7.47 9.45
N TYR A 216 16.20 7.07 10.35
CA TYR A 216 16.72 7.91 11.41
C TYR A 216 18.25 7.84 11.46
N PRO A 217 18.97 8.96 11.38
CA PRO A 217 20.43 8.94 11.50
C PRO A 217 20.90 8.54 12.91
N THR A 218 20.04 8.67 13.92
CA THR A 218 20.32 8.35 15.32
C THR A 218 19.02 8.18 16.10
N MET A 219 19.07 7.51 17.24
CA MET A 219 17.97 7.46 18.23
C MET A 219 18.22 8.36 19.45
N ALA A 220 19.06 9.37 19.30
CA ALA A 220 19.35 10.29 20.41
C ALA A 220 18.08 11.07 20.84
N LYS A 221 17.89 11.22 22.16
CA LYS A 221 16.82 12.05 22.73
C LYS A 221 17.00 13.52 22.33
N ARG A 222 18.25 14.00 22.28
CA ARG A 222 18.55 15.34 21.81
C ARG A 222 18.21 15.45 20.32
N GLY A 223 17.36 16.42 19.97
CA GLY A 223 16.84 16.60 18.60
C GLY A 223 15.53 15.86 18.32
N GLY A 224 14.95 15.16 19.33
CA GLY A 224 13.63 14.53 19.23
C GLY A 224 13.56 13.31 18.30
N TYR A 225 14.71 12.70 17.98
CA TYR A 225 14.73 11.53 17.09
C TYR A 225 14.03 10.31 17.70
N LEU A 226 14.27 10.04 19.00
CA LEU A 226 13.63 8.93 19.69
C LEU A 226 12.10 9.12 19.73
N ASP A 227 11.61 10.32 20.05
CA ASP A 227 10.17 10.58 20.12
C ASP A 227 9.50 10.39 18.75
N ARG A 228 10.10 10.92 17.68
CA ARG A 228 9.59 10.72 16.31
C ARG A 228 9.61 9.25 15.88
N MET A 229 10.64 8.51 16.27
CA MET A 229 10.72 7.08 16.02
C MET A 229 9.60 6.31 16.74
N LEU A 230 9.32 6.64 18.01
CA LEU A 230 8.20 6.05 18.74
C LEU A 230 6.85 6.41 18.10
N GLN A 231 6.71 7.66 17.59
CA GLN A 231 5.52 8.06 16.84
C GLN A 231 5.35 7.22 15.56
N ASP A 232 6.43 6.96 14.82
CA ASP A 232 6.40 6.10 13.64
C ASP A 232 6.06 4.64 14.00
N ILE A 233 6.66 4.09 15.06
CA ILE A 233 6.36 2.73 15.52
C ILE A 233 4.87 2.61 15.93
N CYS A 234 4.37 3.56 16.72
CA CYS A 234 2.95 3.61 17.10
C CYS A 234 2.04 3.73 15.87
N ALA A 235 2.36 4.64 14.95
CA ALA A 235 1.58 4.85 13.74
C ALA A 235 1.60 3.63 12.81
N MET A 236 2.74 2.97 12.65
CA MET A 236 2.88 1.72 11.89
C MET A 236 2.05 0.59 12.53
N SER A 237 2.05 0.47 13.86
CA SER A 237 1.21 -0.50 14.56
C SER A 237 -0.29 -0.23 14.37
N ASN A 238 -0.69 1.03 14.26
CA ASN A 238 -2.07 1.44 13.97
C ASN A 238 -2.45 1.32 12.48
N THR A 239 -1.50 1.08 11.60
CA THR A 239 -1.74 1.02 10.15
C THR A 239 -1.23 -0.30 9.54
N ASN A 240 -0.28 -0.26 8.65
CA ASN A 240 0.14 -1.38 7.82
C ASN A 240 1.40 -2.12 8.35
N GLY A 241 1.86 -1.78 9.55
CA GLY A 241 3.20 -2.17 9.95
C GLY A 241 4.27 -1.40 9.18
N GLY A 242 5.52 -1.87 9.24
CA GLY A 242 6.59 -1.25 8.49
C GLY A 242 7.97 -1.53 9.03
N THR A 243 8.95 -0.79 8.50
CA THR A 243 10.36 -0.92 8.88
C THR A 243 10.96 0.45 9.19
N VAL A 244 11.64 0.55 10.32
CA VAL A 244 12.38 1.74 10.72
C VAL A 244 13.88 1.41 10.73
N TYR A 245 14.67 2.20 9.99
CA TYR A 245 16.12 2.06 9.93
C TYR A 245 16.80 3.13 10.78
N VAL A 246 17.71 2.72 11.67
CA VAL A 246 18.45 3.62 12.57
C VAL A 246 19.94 3.54 12.28
N GLY A 247 20.59 4.68 12.17
CA GLY A 247 21.98 4.83 11.78
C GLY A 247 22.17 5.34 10.36
N VAL A 248 21.07 5.67 9.67
CA VAL A 248 21.06 6.23 8.30
C VAL A 248 20.00 7.30 8.14
N SER A 249 20.24 8.27 7.27
CA SER A 249 19.24 9.20 6.78
C SER A 249 18.51 8.64 5.55
N ALA A 250 17.35 9.22 5.20
CA ALA A 250 16.61 8.86 3.99
C ALA A 250 17.37 9.23 2.70
N ASN A 251 18.34 10.12 2.76
CA ASN A 251 19.12 10.53 1.59
C ASN A 251 20.18 9.47 1.21
N PRO A 252 20.02 8.74 0.08
CA PRO A 252 20.95 7.66 -0.30
C PRO A 252 22.35 8.13 -0.67
N LYS A 253 22.57 9.44 -0.83
CA LYS A 253 23.88 10.06 -1.12
C LYS A 253 24.70 10.37 0.13
N GLU A 254 24.07 10.39 1.30
CA GLU A 254 24.76 10.62 2.57
C GLU A 254 25.37 9.31 3.08
N GLU A 255 26.54 9.39 3.70
CA GLU A 255 27.16 8.22 4.33
C GLU A 255 26.38 7.75 5.56
N PRO A 256 26.21 6.43 5.77
CA PRO A 256 25.61 5.90 6.99
C PRO A 256 26.40 6.34 8.24
N VAL A 257 25.69 6.81 9.24
CA VAL A 257 26.27 7.13 10.57
C VAL A 257 26.61 5.86 11.32
N GLY A 258 25.72 4.86 11.24
CA GLY A 258 25.78 3.62 11.97
C GLY A 258 25.34 3.75 13.43
N VAL A 259 25.05 2.62 14.05
CA VAL A 259 24.72 2.53 15.47
C VAL A 259 25.94 2.03 16.23
N ARG A 260 26.34 2.78 17.25
CA ARG A 260 27.37 2.36 18.20
C ARG A 260 26.71 1.59 19.34
N GLU A 261 27.41 0.60 19.92
CA GLU A 261 26.88 -0.20 21.03
C GLU A 261 25.49 -0.74 20.75
N VAL A 262 25.39 -1.55 19.68
CA VAL A 262 24.11 -2.03 19.13
C VAL A 262 23.21 -2.67 20.19
N ASP A 263 23.75 -3.59 21.02
CA ASP A 263 22.97 -4.30 22.03
C ASP A 263 22.33 -3.31 23.03
N LYS A 264 23.10 -2.33 23.48
CA LYS A 264 22.58 -1.27 24.36
C LYS A 264 21.53 -0.38 23.69
N ALA A 265 21.70 -0.11 22.40
CA ALA A 265 20.71 0.65 21.63
C ALA A 265 19.41 -0.14 21.50
N ILE A 266 19.48 -1.44 21.27
CA ILE A 266 18.32 -2.34 21.23
C ILE A 266 17.59 -2.36 22.57
N ASP A 267 18.31 -2.54 23.69
CA ASP A 267 17.73 -2.53 25.04
C ASP A 267 17.04 -1.19 25.35
N GLN A 268 17.69 -0.09 24.99
CA GLN A 268 17.11 1.26 25.13
C GLN A 268 15.83 1.43 24.32
N LEU A 269 15.77 0.91 23.11
CA LEU A 269 14.59 0.96 22.26
C LEU A 269 13.45 0.16 22.87
N TYR A 270 13.67 -1.11 23.22
CA TYR A 270 12.63 -1.94 23.85
C TYR A 270 12.10 -1.31 25.13
N THR A 271 13.00 -0.78 25.97
CA THR A 271 12.60 -0.05 27.18
C THR A 271 11.74 1.18 26.87
N ALA A 272 12.10 1.95 25.83
CA ALA A 272 11.33 3.13 25.44
C ALA A 272 9.96 2.76 24.85
N VAL A 273 9.88 1.71 24.04
CA VAL A 273 8.64 1.20 23.45
C VAL A 273 7.70 0.69 24.54
N SER A 274 8.16 -0.23 25.41
CA SER A 274 7.36 -0.85 26.46
C SER A 274 6.86 0.17 27.50
N ASN A 275 7.64 1.22 27.78
CA ASN A 275 7.25 2.26 28.74
C ASN A 275 6.29 3.31 28.18
N ARG A 276 6.20 3.46 26.84
CA ARG A 276 5.51 4.60 26.26
C ARG A 276 4.42 4.24 25.27
N ILE A 277 4.41 3.04 24.72
CA ILE A 277 3.39 2.64 23.74
C ILE A 277 2.49 1.58 24.37
N THR A 278 1.21 1.85 24.41
CA THR A 278 0.17 0.97 24.98
C THR A 278 -0.91 0.70 23.91
N PRO A 279 -1.31 -0.57 23.69
CA PRO A 279 -0.64 -1.80 24.10
C PRO A 279 0.80 -1.91 23.54
N GLU A 280 1.59 -2.85 24.06
CA GLU A 280 2.95 -3.06 23.56
C GLU A 280 2.90 -3.58 22.10
N PRO A 281 3.56 -2.90 21.16
CA PRO A 281 3.54 -3.31 19.76
C PRO A 281 4.47 -4.52 19.51
N ASP A 282 4.09 -5.37 18.56
CA ASP A 282 4.92 -6.48 18.11
C ASP A 282 6.03 -5.94 17.19
N ILE A 283 7.23 -5.83 17.74
CA ILE A 283 8.41 -5.37 17.01
C ILE A 283 9.53 -6.42 17.06
N HIS A 284 10.26 -6.51 15.95
CA HIS A 284 11.48 -7.28 15.86
C HIS A 284 12.65 -6.39 15.49
N VAL A 285 13.77 -6.52 16.21
CA VAL A 285 14.95 -5.67 15.98
C VAL A 285 16.13 -6.54 15.62
N ASP A 286 16.77 -6.23 14.50
CA ASP A 286 18.01 -6.86 14.04
C ASP A 286 18.97 -5.80 13.47
N THR A 287 20.11 -6.25 12.94
CA THR A 287 21.09 -5.36 12.34
C THR A 287 21.50 -5.81 10.94
N LEU A 288 21.69 -4.82 10.08
CA LEU A 288 22.18 -5.01 8.71
C LEU A 288 23.45 -4.21 8.49
N PRO A 289 24.44 -4.78 7.80
CA PRO A 289 25.63 -4.05 7.40
C PRO A 289 25.32 -3.14 6.21
N SER A 290 25.77 -1.88 6.28
CA SER A 290 25.74 -0.94 5.17
C SER A 290 27.03 -0.11 5.18
N GLN A 291 27.79 -0.12 4.07
CA GLN A 291 29.04 0.65 3.90
C GLN A 291 29.99 0.54 5.11
N LYS A 292 30.20 -0.67 5.64
CA LYS A 292 31.02 -0.98 6.83
C LYS A 292 30.47 -0.45 8.16
N LYS A 293 29.21 0.00 8.21
CA LYS A 293 28.51 0.41 9.42
C LYS A 293 27.43 -0.61 9.76
N GLN A 294 27.10 -0.73 11.04
CA GLN A 294 25.95 -1.51 11.51
C GLN A 294 24.73 -0.59 11.60
N ILE A 295 23.65 -0.97 10.94
CA ILE A 295 22.38 -0.27 10.91
C ILE A 295 21.37 -1.11 11.64
N MET A 296 20.71 -0.54 12.62
CA MET A 296 19.63 -1.20 13.34
C MET A 296 18.36 -1.12 12.49
N ARG A 297 17.70 -2.27 12.28
CA ARG A 297 16.44 -2.40 11.60
C ARG A 297 15.37 -2.82 12.59
N ILE A 298 14.27 -2.08 12.64
CA ILE A 298 13.12 -2.33 13.49
C ILE A 298 11.97 -2.69 12.56
N THR A 299 11.52 -3.95 12.61
CA THR A 299 10.34 -4.40 11.87
C THR A 299 9.15 -4.31 12.81
N VAL A 300 8.14 -3.56 12.43
CA VAL A 300 6.89 -3.34 13.16
C VAL A 300 5.78 -4.11 12.47
N GLN A 301 5.13 -5.03 13.19
CA GLN A 301 3.97 -5.75 12.67
C GLN A 301 2.71 -4.87 12.72
N PRO A 302 1.74 -5.04 11.79
CA PRO A 302 0.41 -4.45 11.95
C PRO A 302 -0.20 -4.91 13.27
N GLY A 303 -0.62 -3.96 14.08
CA GLY A 303 -1.11 -4.25 15.43
C GLY A 303 -2.47 -4.95 15.42
N ARG A 304 -2.65 -5.92 16.30
CA ARG A 304 -3.91 -6.67 16.48
C ARG A 304 -4.82 -6.05 17.55
N GLN A 305 -4.26 -5.21 18.43
CA GLN A 305 -4.97 -4.61 19.57
C GLN A 305 -5.15 -3.10 19.39
N GLN A 306 -5.49 -2.68 18.17
CA GLN A 306 -5.71 -1.27 17.87
C GLN A 306 -6.85 -0.68 18.74
N PRO A 307 -6.74 0.58 19.19
CA PRO A 307 -5.70 1.57 18.86
C PRO A 307 -4.48 1.52 19.79
N TYR A 308 -3.28 1.67 19.23
CA TYR A 308 -2.05 1.89 19.99
C TYR A 308 -1.87 3.39 20.28
N ALA A 309 -1.41 3.73 21.48
CA ALA A 309 -1.22 5.10 21.91
C ALA A 309 0.16 5.30 22.54
N ILE A 310 0.74 6.48 22.38
CA ILE A 310 1.90 6.94 23.15
C ILE A 310 1.39 7.66 24.38
N ASP A 311 2.01 7.35 25.54
CA ASP A 311 1.70 7.95 26.82
C ASP A 311 0.17 7.94 27.10
N ASP A 312 -0.51 6.83 26.71
CA ASP A 312 -1.93 6.48 26.88
C ASP A 312 -2.96 7.42 26.23
N ASN A 313 -2.53 8.48 25.56
CA ASN A 313 -3.47 9.48 25.03
C ASN A 313 -3.13 10.04 23.65
N GLN A 314 -1.99 9.71 23.06
CA GLN A 314 -1.57 10.19 21.76
C GLN A 314 -1.62 9.06 20.72
N PHE A 315 -2.68 9.04 19.93
CA PHE A 315 -2.87 8.07 18.86
C PHE A 315 -2.24 8.59 17.58
N TYR A 316 -1.30 7.85 17.01
CA TYR A 316 -0.65 8.22 15.76
C TYR A 316 -1.10 7.29 14.63
N VAL A 317 -1.25 7.86 13.45
CA VAL A 317 -1.48 7.17 12.19
C VAL A 317 -0.47 7.63 11.16
N ARG A 318 -0.12 6.74 10.23
CA ARG A 318 0.84 7.04 9.19
C ARG A 318 0.13 7.28 7.87
N ASP A 319 0.50 8.36 7.19
CA ASP A 319 -0.02 8.76 5.90
C ASP A 319 1.15 9.15 4.99
N GLU A 320 1.28 8.49 3.84
CA GLU A 320 2.46 8.57 2.98
C GLU A 320 3.77 8.26 3.74
N ALA A 321 4.59 9.26 3.99
CA ALA A 321 5.86 9.13 4.71
C ALA A 321 5.88 9.85 6.07
N GLU A 322 4.74 10.40 6.52
CA GLU A 322 4.65 11.19 7.75
C GLU A 322 3.69 10.51 8.76
N SER A 323 4.07 10.50 10.03
CA SER A 323 3.20 10.11 11.14
C SER A 323 2.59 11.34 11.80
N SER A 324 1.30 11.33 12.06
CA SER A 324 0.55 12.43 12.63
C SER A 324 -0.47 11.94 13.66
N LEU A 325 -0.89 12.84 14.55
CA LEU A 325 -1.96 12.54 15.49
C LEU A 325 -3.24 12.17 14.74
N ALA A 326 -3.85 11.08 15.17
CA ALA A 326 -5.12 10.62 14.63
C ALA A 326 -6.24 11.63 15.01
N VAL A 327 -7.09 11.94 14.05
CA VAL A 327 -8.32 12.69 14.32
C VAL A 327 -9.40 11.76 14.86
N ARG A 328 -10.45 12.36 15.46
CA ARG A 328 -11.55 11.61 16.10
C ARG A 328 -12.04 10.42 15.26
N ASP A 329 -12.34 10.63 14.00
CA ASP A 329 -12.95 9.60 13.14
C ASP A 329 -11.96 8.46 12.82
N GLU A 330 -10.66 8.75 12.80
CA GLU A 330 -9.61 7.73 12.69
C GLU A 330 -9.51 6.91 13.97
N ILE A 331 -9.58 7.54 15.14
CA ILE A 331 -9.59 6.83 16.42
C ILE A 331 -10.82 5.90 16.49
N VAL A 332 -12.01 6.38 16.10
CA VAL A 332 -13.22 5.54 16.06
C VAL A 332 -13.04 4.34 15.14
N ARG A 333 -12.41 4.53 13.99
CA ARG A 333 -12.11 3.45 13.03
C ARG A 333 -11.12 2.44 13.63
N LEU A 334 -10.04 2.90 14.27
CA LEU A 334 -9.07 2.02 14.92
C LEU A 334 -9.71 1.19 16.03
N VAL A 335 -10.57 1.80 16.85
CA VAL A 335 -11.34 1.08 17.88
C VAL A 335 -12.25 0.02 17.25
N ALA A 336 -12.99 0.36 16.18
CA ALA A 336 -13.85 -0.58 15.48
C ALA A 336 -13.05 -1.76 14.89
N GLN A 337 -11.86 -1.52 14.35
CA GLN A 337 -10.96 -2.55 13.83
C GLN A 337 -10.46 -3.48 14.95
N GLY A 338 -10.06 -2.93 16.09
CA GLY A 338 -9.64 -3.70 17.27
C GLY A 338 -10.75 -4.60 17.82
N LEU A 339 -11.99 -4.10 17.87
CA LEU A 339 -13.16 -4.88 18.30
C LEU A 339 -13.49 -6.03 17.32
N GLN A 340 -13.41 -5.79 16.01
CA GLN A 340 -13.67 -6.82 15.00
C GLN A 340 -12.65 -7.96 15.03
N GLN A 341 -11.42 -7.69 15.47
CA GLN A 341 -10.37 -8.71 15.61
C GLN A 341 -10.53 -9.55 16.90
N GLY A 342 -11.53 -9.29 17.73
CA GLY A 342 -11.87 -10.08 18.93
C GLY A 342 -10.86 -10.00 20.06
N VAL A 343 -9.95 -9.02 20.05
CA VAL A 343 -8.84 -8.90 21.01
C VAL A 343 -9.15 -7.90 22.13
N ILE A 344 -10.14 -7.03 21.96
CA ILE A 344 -10.59 -6.12 23.02
C ILE A 344 -11.78 -6.77 23.73
N GLU A 345 -11.53 -7.45 24.83
CA GLU A 345 -12.58 -7.75 25.80
C GLU A 345 -12.96 -6.43 26.49
N VAL A 346 -14.13 -5.91 26.15
CA VAL A 346 -14.73 -4.83 26.94
C VAL A 346 -15.12 -5.45 28.31
N SER A 347 -14.25 -5.33 29.30
CA SER A 347 -14.61 -5.67 30.66
C SER A 347 -15.81 -4.83 31.05
N ALA A 348 -16.97 -5.46 31.09
CA ALA A 348 -18.26 -4.88 31.53
C ALA A 348 -18.27 -4.60 33.03
N THR A 349 -17.39 -3.74 33.52
CA THR A 349 -17.37 -3.31 34.93
C THR A 349 -18.04 -1.98 35.17
N ASN A 350 -18.57 -1.33 34.15
CA ASN A 350 -19.54 -0.24 34.32
C ASN A 350 -20.63 -0.40 33.25
N PRO A 351 -21.91 -0.63 33.63
CA PRO A 351 -22.99 -0.58 32.65
C PRO A 351 -23.08 0.85 32.12
N LEU A 352 -22.83 0.98 30.82
CA LEU A 352 -23.19 2.19 30.09
C LEU A 352 -24.68 2.44 30.30
N PRO A 353 -25.11 3.69 30.52
CA PRO A 353 -26.55 3.97 30.66
C PRO A 353 -27.23 3.52 29.35
N GLU A 354 -28.32 2.78 29.52
CA GLU A 354 -29.24 2.34 28.48
C GLU A 354 -29.81 3.54 27.73
N ILE A 355 -29.08 4.08 26.76
CA ILE A 355 -29.61 5.02 25.77
C ILE A 355 -28.96 4.64 24.41
N LEU A 356 -29.36 3.51 23.88
CA LEU A 356 -29.30 3.28 22.45
C LEU A 356 -30.75 3.07 21.99
N PRO A 357 -31.27 3.93 21.09
CA PRO A 357 -32.50 3.57 20.40
C PRO A 357 -32.25 2.29 19.60
N GLU A 358 -33.16 1.33 19.73
CA GLU A 358 -33.18 0.15 18.89
C GLU A 358 -33.17 0.60 17.42
N ILE A 359 -32.02 0.44 16.77
CA ILE A 359 -31.96 0.52 15.32
C ILE A 359 -32.44 -0.85 14.84
N GLU A 360 -33.73 -0.92 14.50
CA GLU A 360 -34.29 -2.06 13.80
C GLU A 360 -33.43 -2.36 12.56
N ALA A 361 -32.81 -3.52 12.57
CA ALA A 361 -32.12 -4.08 11.40
C ALA A 361 -33.14 -4.53 10.35
N THR A 362 -33.72 -3.60 9.64
CA THR A 362 -34.56 -3.84 8.46
C THR A 362 -34.15 -2.92 7.31
N ALA A 363 -33.01 -3.22 6.71
CA ALA A 363 -32.75 -2.86 5.34
C ALA A 363 -32.51 -4.13 4.53
N VAL A 364 -33.59 -4.86 4.27
CA VAL A 364 -33.65 -5.82 3.16
C VAL A 364 -33.44 -5.04 1.87
N PHE A 365 -32.26 -5.20 1.26
CA PHE A 365 -31.98 -4.70 -0.08
C PHE A 365 -32.93 -5.39 -1.05
N ARG A 366 -34.02 -4.68 -1.44
CA ARG A 366 -34.85 -5.08 -2.60
C ARG A 366 -34.19 -4.48 -3.84
N PRO A 367 -33.88 -5.28 -4.87
CA PRO A 367 -33.48 -4.71 -6.15
C PRO A 367 -34.71 -4.03 -6.78
N GLU A 368 -34.61 -2.73 -6.95
CA GLU A 368 -35.59 -2.00 -7.73
C GLU A 368 -35.50 -2.40 -9.21
N LYS A 369 -36.68 -2.60 -9.78
CA LYS A 369 -36.94 -2.99 -11.17
C LYS A 369 -36.33 -1.98 -12.15
N SER A 370 -35.75 -2.55 -13.20
CA SER A 370 -35.35 -1.89 -14.43
C SER A 370 -36.27 -0.73 -14.83
N LEU A 371 -35.71 0.47 -14.87
CA LEU A 371 -36.28 1.61 -15.58
C LEU A 371 -35.66 1.69 -16.98
N ASP A 372 -36.56 1.85 -17.90
CA ASP A 372 -36.49 1.97 -19.33
C ASP A 372 -35.31 2.82 -19.86
N HIS A 373 -34.55 2.28 -20.80
CA HIS A 373 -33.48 2.96 -21.51
C HIS A 373 -34.07 3.91 -22.58
N SER A 374 -34.43 5.10 -22.19
CA SER A 374 -34.48 6.20 -23.13
C SER A 374 -33.12 6.86 -23.24
N LYS A 375 -32.56 6.83 -24.43
CA LYS A 375 -31.27 7.44 -24.81
C LYS A 375 -31.25 8.94 -24.50
N THR A 376 -30.69 9.29 -23.35
CA THR A 376 -30.17 10.64 -23.11
C THR A 376 -28.66 10.58 -23.28
N ALA A 377 -28.10 11.44 -24.12
CA ALA A 377 -26.68 11.57 -24.32
C ALA A 377 -25.99 11.80 -22.94
N VAL A 378 -25.15 10.84 -22.51
CA VAL A 378 -24.34 10.99 -21.31
C VAL A 378 -23.28 12.04 -21.64
N VAL A 379 -23.46 13.26 -21.13
CA VAL A 379 -22.38 14.23 -21.03
C VAL A 379 -21.33 13.60 -20.10
N PRO A 380 -20.06 13.48 -20.51
CA PRO A 380 -19.03 12.95 -19.62
C PRO A 380 -18.98 13.78 -18.35
N GLN A 381 -19.31 13.18 -17.22
CA GLN A 381 -19.23 13.82 -15.93
C GLN A 381 -17.76 13.88 -15.55
N LEU A 382 -17.22 15.09 -15.44
CA LEU A 382 -15.81 15.32 -15.11
C LEU A 382 -15.52 14.77 -13.71
N GLU A 383 -14.56 13.86 -13.59
CA GLU A 383 -14.19 13.28 -12.31
C GLU A 383 -13.22 14.18 -11.52
N PRO A 384 -13.36 14.29 -10.19
CA PRO A 384 -12.40 14.99 -9.36
C PRO A 384 -11.02 14.33 -9.43
N PRO A 385 -9.93 15.06 -9.09
CA PRO A 385 -8.60 14.46 -9.00
C PRO A 385 -8.54 13.39 -7.91
N ARG A 386 -7.60 12.45 -8.05
CA ARG A 386 -7.47 11.26 -7.19
C ARG A 386 -6.56 11.45 -5.98
N THR A 387 -5.91 12.60 -5.83
CA THR A 387 -5.08 12.96 -4.67
C THR A 387 -5.38 14.38 -4.24
N GLY A 388 -4.94 14.74 -3.04
CA GLY A 388 -5.22 16.04 -2.46
C GLY A 388 -6.41 16.01 -1.51
N VAL A 389 -6.88 17.17 -1.12
CA VAL A 389 -8.00 17.34 -0.19
C VAL A 389 -8.93 18.47 -0.63
N GLU A 390 -10.21 18.33 -0.29
CA GLU A 390 -11.24 19.32 -0.48
C GLU A 390 -11.82 19.74 0.88
N ILE A 391 -12.01 21.02 1.11
CA ILE A 391 -12.78 21.52 2.26
C ILE A 391 -14.24 21.64 1.83
N VAL A 392 -15.03 20.64 2.23
CA VAL A 392 -16.44 20.52 1.80
C VAL A 392 -17.35 21.49 2.53
N ASN A 393 -17.09 21.71 3.83
CA ASN A 393 -17.89 22.60 4.67
C ASN A 393 -17.05 23.20 5.80
N SER A 394 -17.44 24.38 6.27
CA SER A 394 -16.84 25.04 7.42
C SER A 394 -17.91 25.64 8.31
N GLU A 395 -17.92 25.29 9.58
CA GLU A 395 -18.91 25.73 10.55
C GLU A 395 -18.25 26.35 11.78
N LYS A 396 -18.70 27.55 12.17
CA LYS A 396 -18.20 28.22 13.37
C LYS A 396 -19.07 27.88 14.58
N ARG A 397 -18.50 27.22 15.60
CA ARG A 397 -19.14 26.87 16.85
C ARG A 397 -18.34 27.43 18.03
N LYS A 398 -18.99 28.22 18.89
CA LYS A 398 -18.36 28.81 20.09
C LYS A 398 -17.02 29.53 19.81
N GLY A 399 -16.92 30.19 18.67
CA GLY A 399 -15.71 30.91 18.28
C GLY A 399 -14.62 30.10 17.58
N ILE A 400 -14.74 28.77 17.52
CA ILE A 400 -13.83 27.85 16.81
C ILE A 400 -14.47 27.46 15.48
N ILE A 401 -13.66 27.44 14.41
CA ILE A 401 -14.10 26.99 13.10
C ILE A 401 -13.77 25.51 12.98
N TYR A 402 -14.77 24.72 12.64
CA TYR A 402 -14.67 23.29 12.35
C TYR A 402 -14.89 23.06 10.87
N HIS A 403 -14.02 22.28 10.26
CA HIS A 403 -14.05 21.97 8.84
C HIS A 403 -14.43 20.51 8.62
N THR A 404 -15.14 20.26 7.52
CA THR A 404 -15.31 18.91 6.96
C THR A 404 -14.34 18.78 5.81
N VAL A 405 -13.40 17.89 5.93
CA VAL A 405 -12.33 17.62 4.95
C VAL A 405 -12.67 16.34 4.19
N ARG A 406 -12.68 16.40 2.87
CA ARG A 406 -12.72 15.22 2.01
C ARG A 406 -11.29 14.89 1.58
N ASP A 407 -10.81 13.72 1.94
CA ASP A 407 -9.55 13.18 1.40
C ASP A 407 -9.84 12.54 0.03
N LEU A 408 -9.30 13.12 -1.03
CA LEU A 408 -9.59 12.67 -2.41
C LEU A 408 -8.99 11.31 -2.74
N ARG A 409 -8.02 10.83 -1.95
CA ARG A 409 -7.40 9.52 -2.14
C ARG A 409 -8.36 8.36 -1.84
N ASN A 410 -9.30 8.57 -0.91
CA ASN A 410 -10.22 7.54 -0.43
C ASN A 410 -11.69 8.00 -0.36
N GLY A 411 -11.97 9.24 -0.75
CA GLY A 411 -13.31 9.79 -0.67
C GLY A 411 -13.85 10.00 0.75
N ASN A 412 -13.05 9.71 1.79
CA ASN A 412 -13.49 9.80 3.18
C ASN A 412 -13.76 11.25 3.57
N LEU A 413 -14.92 11.46 4.21
CA LEU A 413 -15.30 12.71 4.82
C LEU A 413 -14.94 12.69 6.31
N ILE A 414 -14.01 13.55 6.71
CA ILE A 414 -13.58 13.71 8.10
C ILE A 414 -14.16 15.01 8.63
N GLN A 415 -15.04 14.91 9.64
CA GLN A 415 -15.72 16.05 10.22
C GLN A 415 -14.99 16.60 11.45
N ASN A 416 -15.36 17.82 11.85
CA ASN A 416 -14.88 18.48 13.06
C ASN A 416 -13.35 18.67 13.11
N VAL A 417 -12.71 18.84 11.97
CA VAL A 417 -11.29 19.16 11.87
C VAL A 417 -11.08 20.63 12.17
N THR A 418 -10.24 20.96 13.13
CA THR A 418 -9.81 22.34 13.39
C THR A 418 -8.42 22.57 12.77
N LYS A 419 -8.07 23.81 12.51
CA LYS A 419 -6.74 24.15 11.99
C LYS A 419 -5.60 23.63 12.87
N SER A 420 -5.78 23.63 14.19
CA SER A 420 -4.78 23.15 15.14
C SER A 420 -4.64 21.62 15.19
N SER A 421 -5.70 20.88 14.85
CA SER A 421 -5.68 19.41 14.79
C SER A 421 -5.39 18.88 13.38
N ALA A 422 -5.28 19.74 12.40
CA ALA A 422 -5.13 19.37 11.01
C ALA A 422 -3.69 18.93 10.67
N ARG A 423 -3.55 17.85 9.89
CA ARG A 423 -2.29 17.42 9.29
C ARG A 423 -1.74 18.50 8.35
N LYS A 424 -0.49 18.40 8.00
CA LYS A 424 0.22 19.40 7.17
C LYS A 424 -0.56 19.81 5.90
N LEU A 425 -1.05 18.83 5.12
CA LEU A 425 -1.83 19.11 3.91
C LEU A 425 -3.21 19.70 4.26
N TRP A 426 -3.91 19.14 5.23
CA TRP A 426 -5.21 19.65 5.68
C TRP A 426 -5.09 21.05 6.30
N HIS A 427 -4.04 21.28 7.11
CA HIS A 427 -3.74 22.59 7.67
C HIS A 427 -3.53 23.63 6.56
N TYR A 428 -2.81 23.23 5.50
CA TYR A 428 -2.63 24.08 4.33
C TYR A 428 -3.98 24.39 3.65
N ALA A 429 -4.78 23.37 3.32
CA ALA A 429 -6.07 23.52 2.68
C ALA A 429 -7.04 24.41 3.51
N ILE A 430 -7.09 24.19 4.83
CA ILE A 430 -7.85 25.00 5.78
C ILE A 430 -7.37 26.45 5.75
N ALA A 431 -6.04 26.67 5.80
CA ALA A 431 -5.47 28.01 5.78
C ALA A 431 -5.80 28.76 4.49
N GLN A 432 -5.77 28.09 3.33
CA GLN A 432 -6.16 28.67 2.05
C GLN A 432 -7.67 28.98 2.01
N THR A 433 -8.51 28.07 2.48
CA THR A 433 -9.97 28.27 2.53
C THR A 433 -10.36 29.42 3.47
N GLU A 434 -9.68 29.55 4.64
CA GLU A 434 -9.90 30.66 5.58
C GLU A 434 -9.40 32.01 5.03
N ALA A 435 -8.37 32.00 4.18
CA ALA A 435 -7.87 33.22 3.49
C ALA A 435 -8.82 33.74 2.40
N GLY A 436 -9.76 32.90 1.95
CA GLY A 436 -10.77 33.22 0.96
C GLY A 436 -10.73 32.28 -0.23
N GLN A 437 -11.91 31.92 -0.73
CA GLN A 437 -12.01 31.09 -1.94
C GLN A 437 -11.42 31.84 -3.16
N PRO A 438 -10.80 31.10 -4.11
CA PRO A 438 -10.32 31.68 -5.35
C PRO A 438 -11.46 32.39 -6.09
N GLN A 439 -11.20 33.62 -6.51
CA GLN A 439 -12.20 34.37 -7.30
C GLN A 439 -12.32 33.72 -8.67
N SER A 440 -13.47 33.15 -8.95
CA SER A 440 -13.76 32.36 -10.16
C SER A 440 -13.50 33.12 -11.46
N ASP A 441 -13.65 34.44 -11.46
CA ASP A 441 -13.41 35.38 -12.58
C ASP A 441 -11.91 35.62 -12.86
N ARG A 442 -11.03 35.30 -11.92
CA ARG A 442 -9.58 35.45 -12.08
C ARG A 442 -8.87 34.16 -12.53
N LEU A 443 -9.59 33.03 -12.52
CA LEU A 443 -9.04 31.75 -12.94
C LEU A 443 -9.12 31.59 -14.47
N ARG A 444 -8.08 30.99 -15.04
CA ARG A 444 -8.10 30.60 -16.46
C ARG A 444 -8.78 29.25 -16.59
N TRP A 445 -10.03 29.26 -17.05
CA TRP A 445 -10.84 28.07 -17.20
C TRP A 445 -10.60 27.37 -18.52
N GLN A 446 -10.40 26.06 -18.49
CA GLN A 446 -10.46 25.17 -19.64
C GLN A 446 -11.70 24.27 -19.46
N GLY A 447 -12.80 24.64 -20.14
CA GLY A 447 -14.10 24.05 -19.83
C GLY A 447 -14.52 24.34 -18.38
N ASN A 448 -14.69 23.29 -17.59
CA ASN A 448 -15.10 23.38 -16.19
C ASN A 448 -13.96 23.26 -15.17
N ILE A 449 -12.71 23.20 -15.62
CA ILE A 449 -11.55 23.03 -14.74
C ILE A 449 -10.53 24.17 -14.89
N ALA A 450 -9.81 24.45 -13.81
CA ALA A 450 -8.78 25.48 -13.78
C ALA A 450 -7.66 25.14 -12.79
N ILE A 451 -6.47 25.67 -13.02
CA ILE A 451 -5.37 25.66 -12.05
C ILE A 451 -5.52 26.92 -11.19
N VAL A 452 -5.55 26.72 -9.87
CA VAL A 452 -5.58 27.80 -8.86
C VAL A 452 -4.17 28.24 -8.52
N ASP A 453 -3.30 27.26 -8.21
CA ASP A 453 -1.90 27.49 -7.84
C ASP A 453 -1.04 26.26 -8.17
N THR A 454 0.26 26.49 -8.34
CA THR A 454 1.24 25.41 -8.55
C THR A 454 2.44 25.64 -7.66
N ARG A 455 2.78 24.66 -6.85
CA ARG A 455 3.91 24.73 -5.90
C ARG A 455 4.91 23.64 -6.21
N LYS A 456 6.19 23.99 -6.23
CA LYS A 456 7.29 23.05 -6.42
C LYS A 456 8.20 23.05 -5.19
N GLN A 457 8.46 21.84 -4.65
CA GLN A 457 9.42 21.64 -3.56
C GLN A 457 10.31 20.45 -3.89
N GLY A 458 11.57 20.72 -4.21
CA GLY A 458 12.47 19.71 -4.76
C GLY A 458 11.93 19.16 -6.11
N ASP A 459 11.84 17.84 -6.23
CA ASP A 459 11.32 17.17 -7.42
C ASP A 459 9.80 16.96 -7.41
N LYS A 460 9.10 17.37 -6.35
CA LYS A 460 7.65 17.22 -6.21
C LYS A 460 6.93 18.50 -6.62
N ILE A 461 5.86 18.34 -7.39
CA ILE A 461 4.95 19.42 -7.78
C ILE A 461 3.59 19.13 -7.14
N TRP A 462 2.98 20.15 -6.57
CA TRP A 462 1.60 20.12 -6.07
C TRP A 462 0.78 21.18 -6.77
N TYR A 463 -0.43 20.79 -7.13
CA TYR A 463 -1.40 21.66 -7.78
C TYR A 463 -2.55 21.92 -6.83
N ASP A 464 -3.00 23.16 -6.79
CA ASP A 464 -4.31 23.51 -6.27
C ASP A 464 -5.21 23.73 -7.49
N LEU A 465 -6.32 22.98 -7.56
CA LEU A 465 -7.16 22.88 -8.73
C LEU A 465 -8.59 23.31 -8.41
N ALA A 466 -9.31 23.82 -9.38
CA ALA A 466 -10.71 24.18 -9.23
C ALA A 466 -11.58 23.50 -10.29
N MET A 467 -12.79 23.11 -9.91
CA MET A 467 -13.79 22.51 -10.78
C MET A 467 -15.15 23.17 -10.55
N ARG A 468 -15.87 23.45 -11.64
CA ARG A 468 -17.26 23.89 -11.61
C ARG A 468 -18.18 22.71 -11.84
N ASP A 469 -19.12 22.51 -10.92
CA ASP A 469 -20.25 21.59 -11.07
C ASP A 469 -21.54 22.37 -10.88
N GLY A 470 -22.16 22.77 -11.98
CA GLY A 470 -23.24 23.74 -11.98
C GLY A 470 -22.82 25.06 -11.33
N ASP A 471 -23.54 25.48 -10.29
CA ASP A 471 -23.23 26.68 -9.52
C ASP A 471 -22.21 26.45 -8.39
N THR A 472 -21.75 25.22 -8.18
CA THR A 472 -20.83 24.87 -7.11
C THR A 472 -19.39 24.93 -7.58
N LEU A 473 -18.55 25.61 -6.80
CA LEU A 473 -17.09 25.65 -7.01
C LEU A 473 -16.42 24.68 -6.04
N HIS A 474 -15.81 23.64 -6.58
CA HIS A 474 -14.96 22.72 -5.84
C HIS A 474 -13.52 23.16 -5.95
N VAL A 475 -12.79 23.17 -4.82
CA VAL A 475 -11.37 23.49 -4.80
C VAL A 475 -10.60 22.33 -4.15
N TYR A 476 -9.64 21.80 -4.89
CA TYR A 476 -8.83 20.66 -4.53
C TYR A 476 -7.40 21.12 -4.24
N TYR A 477 -6.94 20.93 -3.01
CA TYR A 477 -5.66 21.41 -2.54
C TYR A 477 -4.61 20.29 -2.49
N GLY A 478 -3.41 20.59 -2.96
CA GLY A 478 -2.26 19.70 -2.85
C GLY A 478 -2.39 18.44 -3.69
N VAL A 479 -2.98 18.54 -4.85
CA VAL A 479 -3.04 17.44 -5.83
C VAL A 479 -1.64 17.17 -6.38
N THR A 480 -1.25 15.90 -6.44
CA THR A 480 0.04 15.48 -7.00
C THR A 480 -0.11 15.02 -8.45
N ASP A 481 1.00 14.98 -9.20
CA ASP A 481 1.00 14.46 -10.59
C ASP A 481 0.33 13.08 -10.70
N SER A 482 0.49 12.22 -9.68
CA SER A 482 -0.11 10.87 -9.67
C SER A 482 -1.62 10.87 -9.46
N GLY A 483 -2.20 11.98 -9.05
CA GLY A 483 -3.64 12.14 -8.81
C GLY A 483 -4.38 12.79 -9.96
N LEU A 484 -3.68 13.20 -11.01
CA LEU A 484 -4.29 13.77 -12.20
C LEU A 484 -4.85 12.66 -13.09
N ASN A 485 -6.12 12.75 -13.49
CA ASN A 485 -6.69 11.96 -14.58
C ASN A 485 -6.41 12.66 -15.93
N ASP A 486 -6.88 12.09 -17.04
CA ASP A 486 -6.52 12.55 -18.38
C ASP A 486 -6.92 14.02 -18.62
N GLU A 487 -8.07 14.47 -18.15
CA GLU A 487 -8.53 15.85 -18.32
C GLU A 487 -7.67 16.84 -17.50
N TRP A 488 -7.36 16.50 -16.25
CA TRP A 488 -6.53 17.32 -15.40
C TRP A 488 -5.06 17.34 -15.88
N LEU A 489 -4.59 16.21 -16.40
CA LEU A 489 -3.24 16.10 -16.95
C LEU A 489 -3.10 17.01 -18.20
N ALA A 490 -4.09 16.99 -19.10
CA ALA A 490 -4.11 17.85 -20.28
C ALA A 490 -4.11 19.34 -19.91
N LEU A 491 -4.82 19.74 -18.83
CA LEU A 491 -4.81 21.11 -18.32
C LEU A 491 -3.43 21.53 -17.81
N VAL A 492 -2.74 20.64 -17.08
CA VAL A 492 -1.43 20.94 -16.46
C VAL A 492 -0.31 20.97 -17.50
N GLU A 493 -0.36 20.13 -18.54
CA GLU A 493 0.65 20.10 -19.62
C GLU A 493 0.59 21.31 -20.57
N GLN A 494 -0.55 22.01 -20.60
CA GLN A 494 -0.75 23.20 -21.46
C GLN A 494 -0.40 24.53 -20.75
N ASN A 495 -0.13 24.53 -19.46
CA ASN A 495 0.20 25.70 -18.65
C ASN A 495 1.61 25.60 -18.05
#